data_2adc1ea9980f2162f091b0a92e1c2ebf
#
_entry.id   2adc1ea9980f2162f091b0a92e1c2ebf
#
_cell.length_a   1.000
_cell.length_b   1.000
_cell.length_c   1.000
_cell.angle_alpha   90.00
_cell.angle_beta   90.00
_cell.angle_gamma   90.00
#
_symmetry.space_group_name_H-M   'P 1'
#
loop_
_entity.id
_entity.type
_entity.pdbx_description
1 polymer ?
#
loop_
_entity_poly.entity_id
_entity_poly.type
_entity_poly.pdbx_seq_one_letter_code
_entity_poly.pdbx_strand_id
1 'polypeptide(L)'
;MPSDLKASDTSAIGQVQETGPWDTGPWDPALATLSEWDPEWAATCVRMSTNPWLNGVLPRKFIELVGVALNAACTNLNPDGTRRHIRAALKAGATREEILFVIKCASGLSIHSCSLGAPILLEEAQAAGAKPAPVPAASTPACDRMRAVSQWNTAWDPFFELDPLFTDEFMAMAVGIYGSGVMPAKELELLSVALDASYTHMYAPGTRRHIKAALKAGATMEEIMEVLKLCVVQGVQACNLGVPILAEELEHAEQTSDADSTGRA
;
A
#
# COMPACT_ATOMS: atom_id res chain seq x y z
N MET A 1 5.85 -42.39 -25.91
CA MET A 1 4.43 -42.00 -25.77
C MET A 1 4.37 -40.73 -25.01
N PRO A 2 4.16 -39.55 -25.65
CA PRO A 2 3.97 -38.31 -24.94
C PRO A 2 2.47 -38.14 -24.64
N SER A 3 2.14 -37.84 -23.40
CA SER A 3 0.79 -37.54 -22.94
C SER A 3 0.48 -36.06 -23.14
N ASP A 4 -0.56 -35.80 -23.90
CA ASP A 4 -1.15 -34.50 -24.20
C ASP A 4 -1.60 -33.77 -22.94
N LEU A 5 -0.94 -32.68 -22.59
CA LEU A 5 -1.48 -31.63 -21.72
C LEU A 5 -2.28 -30.65 -22.59
N LYS A 6 -3.58 -30.80 -22.58
CA LYS A 6 -4.51 -29.87 -23.20
C LYS A 6 -4.33 -28.47 -22.62
N ALA A 7 -4.10 -27.50 -23.48
CA ALA A 7 -4.19 -26.08 -23.19
C ALA A 7 -5.60 -25.78 -22.66
N SER A 8 -5.71 -25.28 -21.44
CA SER A 8 -6.96 -24.77 -20.89
C SER A 8 -7.32 -23.44 -21.55
N ASP A 9 -8.50 -23.44 -22.09
CA ASP A 9 -9.20 -22.34 -22.74
C ASP A 9 -9.27 -21.08 -21.83
N THR A 10 -8.56 -20.02 -22.22
CA THR A 10 -8.53 -18.73 -21.52
C THR A 10 -9.59 -17.76 -22.09
N SER A 11 -10.62 -18.24 -22.75
CA SER A 11 -11.63 -17.41 -23.45
C SER A 11 -12.80 -16.91 -22.60
N ALA A 12 -12.74 -16.98 -21.25
CA ALA A 12 -13.79 -16.48 -20.37
C ALA A 12 -13.33 -15.31 -19.47
N ILE A 13 -12.59 -14.34 -20.03
CA ILE A 13 -12.53 -13.02 -19.41
C ILE A 13 -13.75 -12.27 -19.91
N GLY A 14 -14.83 -12.31 -19.10
CA GLY A 14 -16.06 -11.62 -19.37
C GLY A 14 -15.81 -10.16 -19.73
N GLN A 15 -16.54 -9.66 -20.74
CA GLN A 15 -16.57 -8.26 -21.13
C GLN A 15 -16.78 -7.40 -19.90
N VAL A 16 -15.76 -6.60 -19.54
CA VAL A 16 -15.88 -5.59 -18.50
C VAL A 16 -16.85 -4.54 -19.07
N GLN A 17 -18.09 -4.53 -18.57
CA GLN A 17 -19.03 -3.44 -18.83
C GLN A 17 -18.33 -2.11 -18.54
N GLU A 18 -18.45 -1.15 -19.46
CA GLU A 18 -18.07 0.24 -19.24
C GLU A 18 -18.87 0.74 -18.02
N THR A 19 -18.20 0.82 -16.90
CA THR A 19 -18.77 1.24 -15.63
C THR A 19 -18.57 2.74 -15.47
N GLY A 20 -19.50 3.45 -14.94
CA GLY A 20 -19.70 4.87 -14.82
C GLY A 20 -18.53 5.75 -14.29
N PRO A 21 -18.80 6.92 -13.69
CA PRO A 21 -17.79 7.92 -13.31
C PRO A 21 -16.74 7.43 -12.28
N TRP A 22 -16.88 6.23 -11.73
CA TRP A 22 -15.96 5.56 -10.81
C TRP A 22 -14.75 4.87 -11.47
N ASP A 23 -14.64 4.84 -12.78
CA ASP A 23 -13.47 4.30 -13.48
C ASP A 23 -12.19 5.16 -13.29
N THR A 24 -12.35 6.32 -12.68
CA THR A 24 -11.25 7.24 -12.39
C THR A 24 -11.22 7.57 -10.91
N GLY A 25 -10.13 7.17 -10.23
CA GLY A 25 -9.95 7.48 -8.83
C GLY A 25 -10.22 6.29 -7.89
N PRO A 26 -10.36 6.56 -6.59
CA PRO A 26 -10.40 5.54 -5.54
C PRO A 26 -11.80 5.03 -5.20
N TRP A 27 -12.83 5.54 -5.87
CA TRP A 27 -14.24 5.25 -5.55
C TRP A 27 -14.70 3.89 -6.07
N ASP A 28 -15.69 3.32 -5.39
CA ASP A 28 -16.48 2.16 -5.78
C ASP A 28 -17.97 2.54 -5.90
N PRO A 29 -18.91 1.60 -6.11
CA PRO A 29 -20.33 1.89 -6.23
C PRO A 29 -20.96 2.61 -5.04
N ALA A 30 -20.35 2.60 -3.84
CA ALA A 30 -20.83 3.34 -2.67
C ALA A 30 -20.97 4.84 -2.92
N LEU A 31 -20.22 5.40 -3.90
CA LEU A 31 -20.35 6.79 -4.30
C LEU A 31 -21.76 7.14 -4.78
N ALA A 32 -22.50 6.21 -5.38
CA ALA A 32 -23.87 6.45 -5.84
C ALA A 32 -24.79 6.76 -4.63
N THR A 33 -24.77 5.89 -3.64
CA THR A 33 -25.55 6.06 -2.40
C THR A 33 -25.13 7.32 -1.63
N LEU A 34 -23.83 7.57 -1.53
CA LEU A 34 -23.33 8.78 -0.88
C LEU A 34 -23.78 10.05 -1.61
N SER A 35 -23.79 10.04 -2.94
CA SER A 35 -24.22 11.18 -3.76
C SER A 35 -25.72 11.43 -3.65
N GLU A 36 -26.52 10.40 -3.39
CA GLU A 36 -27.95 10.51 -3.09
C GLU A 36 -28.20 11.12 -1.69
N TRP A 37 -27.46 10.66 -0.69
CA TRP A 37 -27.65 11.06 0.69
C TRP A 37 -27.06 12.43 1.02
N ASP A 38 -25.89 12.75 0.46
CA ASP A 38 -25.21 14.04 0.64
C ASP A 38 -24.49 14.48 -0.66
N PRO A 39 -25.25 15.05 -1.61
CA PRO A 39 -24.71 15.38 -2.94
C PRO A 39 -23.65 16.48 -2.92
N GLU A 40 -23.71 17.42 -1.99
CA GLU A 40 -22.75 18.53 -1.91
C GLU A 40 -21.38 18.05 -1.39
N TRP A 41 -21.39 17.27 -0.31
CA TRP A 41 -20.17 16.68 0.24
C TRP A 41 -19.56 15.67 -0.75
N ALA A 42 -20.36 14.80 -1.35
CA ALA A 42 -19.92 13.82 -2.34
C ALA A 42 -19.24 14.51 -3.52
N ALA A 43 -19.85 15.55 -4.10
CA ALA A 43 -19.25 16.29 -5.21
C ALA A 43 -17.91 16.93 -4.84
N THR A 44 -17.79 17.48 -3.63
CA THR A 44 -16.54 18.07 -3.14
C THR A 44 -15.47 17.00 -2.93
N CYS A 45 -15.84 15.88 -2.33
CA CYS A 45 -14.94 14.76 -2.08
C CYS A 45 -14.45 14.13 -3.39
N VAL A 46 -15.31 14.00 -4.40
CA VAL A 46 -14.93 13.52 -5.73
C VAL A 46 -13.91 14.45 -6.38
N ARG A 47 -14.14 15.77 -6.38
CA ARG A 47 -13.18 16.73 -6.95
C ARG A 47 -11.80 16.62 -6.29
N MET A 48 -11.76 16.50 -4.97
CA MET A 48 -10.51 16.32 -4.21
C MET A 48 -9.85 15.00 -4.57
N SER A 49 -10.58 13.90 -4.49
CA SER A 49 -10.03 12.55 -4.59
C SER A 49 -9.65 12.12 -6.01
N THR A 50 -10.25 12.70 -7.05
CA THR A 50 -9.89 12.43 -8.45
C THR A 50 -8.76 13.33 -8.96
N ASN A 51 -8.38 14.37 -8.22
CA ASN A 51 -7.36 15.34 -8.64
C ASN A 51 -6.05 14.68 -9.12
N PRO A 52 -5.44 13.68 -8.42
CA PRO A 52 -4.22 13.04 -8.88
C PRO A 52 -4.33 12.35 -10.25
N TRP A 53 -5.52 11.90 -10.62
CA TRP A 53 -5.77 11.26 -11.91
C TRP A 53 -5.97 12.23 -13.07
N LEU A 54 -6.30 13.48 -12.76
CA LEU A 54 -6.73 14.47 -13.76
C LEU A 54 -5.67 15.56 -14.04
N ASN A 55 -4.75 15.80 -13.13
CA ASN A 55 -3.79 16.91 -13.24
C ASN A 55 -2.56 16.61 -14.13
N GLY A 56 -2.30 15.34 -14.45
CA GLY A 56 -1.22 14.93 -15.37
C GLY A 56 0.20 15.04 -14.81
N VAL A 57 0.38 15.22 -13.49
CA VAL A 57 1.72 15.31 -12.85
C VAL A 57 2.44 13.97 -12.86
N LEU A 58 1.72 12.89 -12.53
CA LEU A 58 2.25 11.53 -12.55
C LEU A 58 1.61 10.70 -13.68
N PRO A 59 2.36 9.76 -14.28
CA PRO A 59 1.80 8.84 -15.26
C PRO A 59 0.67 7.98 -14.64
N ARG A 60 -0.43 7.79 -15.39
CA ARG A 60 -1.57 7.00 -14.93
C ARG A 60 -1.18 5.63 -14.40
N LYS A 61 -0.31 4.91 -15.12
CA LYS A 61 0.20 3.61 -14.69
C LYS A 61 0.83 3.67 -13.31
N PHE A 62 1.66 4.68 -13.06
CA PHE A 62 2.34 4.82 -11.77
C PHE A 62 1.36 5.15 -10.63
N ILE A 63 0.37 6.02 -10.87
CA ILE A 63 -0.71 6.31 -9.90
C ILE A 63 -1.41 5.02 -9.47
N GLU A 64 -1.76 4.16 -10.43
CA GLU A 64 -2.45 2.91 -10.13
C GLU A 64 -1.55 1.90 -9.40
N LEU A 65 -0.25 1.84 -9.75
CA LEU A 65 0.72 1.00 -9.03
C LEU A 65 0.88 1.45 -7.56
N VAL A 66 0.93 2.76 -7.31
CA VAL A 66 0.90 3.33 -5.95
C VAL A 66 -0.40 2.95 -5.24
N GLY A 67 -1.54 3.04 -5.94
CA GLY A 67 -2.83 2.59 -5.42
C GLY A 67 -2.84 1.12 -5.01
N VAL A 68 -2.26 0.23 -5.82
CA VAL A 68 -2.09 -1.20 -5.47
C VAL A 68 -1.28 -1.33 -4.19
N ALA A 69 -0.14 -0.68 -4.10
CA ALA A 69 0.75 -0.77 -2.94
C ALA A 69 0.07 -0.28 -1.65
N LEU A 70 -0.59 0.88 -1.68
CA LEU A 70 -1.28 1.46 -0.53
C LEU A 70 -2.45 0.60 -0.04
N ASN A 71 -3.21 -0.02 -0.94
CA ASN A 71 -4.34 -0.87 -0.57
C ASN A 71 -3.91 -2.29 -0.15
N ALA A 72 -2.82 -2.83 -0.71
CA ALA A 72 -2.27 -4.13 -0.34
C ALA A 72 -1.33 -4.08 0.87
N ALA A 73 -0.93 -2.89 1.35
CA ALA A 73 -0.03 -2.73 2.49
C ALA A 73 -0.59 -3.44 3.73
N CYS A 74 0.32 -4.05 4.53
CA CYS A 74 -0.05 -4.77 5.76
C CYS A 74 -0.76 -3.89 6.80
N THR A 75 -0.67 -2.58 6.67
CA THR A 75 -1.38 -1.59 7.49
C THR A 75 -2.78 -1.25 6.99
N ASN A 76 -3.18 -1.72 5.80
CA ASN A 76 -4.47 -1.39 5.18
C ASN A 76 -5.28 -2.66 4.80
N LEU A 77 -4.67 -3.59 4.05
CA LEU A 77 -5.25 -4.88 3.63
C LEU A 77 -6.66 -4.74 3.04
N ASN A 78 -6.87 -3.76 2.16
CA ASN A 78 -8.14 -3.51 1.49
C ASN A 78 -8.25 -4.33 0.19
N PRO A 79 -9.02 -5.44 0.16
CA PRO A 79 -9.08 -6.31 -1.02
C PRO A 79 -9.77 -5.66 -2.21
N ASP A 80 -10.82 -4.86 -1.99
CA ASP A 80 -11.59 -4.24 -3.08
C ASP A 80 -10.80 -3.10 -3.72
N GLY A 81 -10.17 -2.25 -2.92
CA GLY A 81 -9.23 -1.24 -3.40
C GLY A 81 -8.05 -1.86 -4.16
N THR A 82 -7.45 -2.92 -3.63
CA THR A 82 -6.35 -3.63 -4.29
C THR A 82 -6.80 -4.17 -5.65
N ARG A 83 -7.96 -4.83 -5.73
CA ARG A 83 -8.52 -5.37 -6.97
C ARG A 83 -8.78 -4.28 -8.00
N ARG A 84 -9.40 -3.17 -7.58
CA ARG A 84 -9.70 -2.02 -8.45
C ARG A 84 -8.42 -1.46 -9.05
N HIS A 85 -7.41 -1.16 -8.24
CA HIS A 85 -6.15 -0.59 -8.71
C HIS A 85 -5.33 -1.57 -9.55
N ILE A 86 -5.36 -2.88 -9.28
CA ILE A 86 -4.74 -3.89 -10.17
C ILE A 86 -5.38 -3.86 -11.55
N ARG A 87 -6.72 -3.84 -11.64
CA ARG A 87 -7.42 -3.76 -12.93
C ARG A 87 -7.07 -2.47 -13.69
N ALA A 88 -7.07 -1.34 -12.99
CA ALA A 88 -6.73 -0.05 -13.57
C ALA A 88 -5.25 0.03 -13.99
N ALA A 89 -4.32 -0.54 -13.21
CA ALA A 89 -2.90 -0.63 -13.55
C ALA A 89 -2.70 -1.45 -14.83
N LEU A 90 -3.33 -2.63 -14.94
CA LEU A 90 -3.28 -3.45 -16.15
C LEU A 90 -3.85 -2.71 -17.36
N LYS A 91 -4.99 -2.01 -17.22
CA LYS A 91 -5.59 -1.17 -18.28
C LYS A 91 -4.65 -0.02 -18.69
N ALA A 92 -3.86 0.51 -17.74
CA ALA A 92 -2.84 1.53 -17.99
C ALA A 92 -1.50 0.97 -18.51
N GLY A 93 -1.42 -0.33 -18.81
CA GLY A 93 -0.24 -0.99 -19.38
C GLY A 93 0.80 -1.44 -18.36
N ALA A 94 0.42 -1.64 -17.10
CA ALA A 94 1.30 -2.26 -16.11
C ALA A 94 1.47 -3.76 -16.41
N THR A 95 2.68 -4.26 -16.19
CA THR A 95 2.98 -5.69 -16.29
C THR A 95 2.71 -6.42 -14.99
N ARG A 96 2.59 -7.75 -15.06
CA ARG A 96 2.51 -8.61 -13.87
C ARG A 96 3.71 -8.38 -12.95
N GLU A 97 4.90 -8.22 -13.54
CA GLU A 97 6.15 -8.02 -12.82
C GLU A 97 6.15 -6.70 -12.05
N GLU A 98 5.66 -5.61 -12.64
CA GLU A 98 5.51 -4.30 -11.97
C GLU A 98 4.48 -4.38 -10.82
N ILE A 99 3.34 -5.02 -11.03
CA ILE A 99 2.33 -5.20 -9.98
C ILE A 99 2.87 -6.06 -8.84
N LEU A 100 3.51 -7.18 -9.13
CA LEU A 100 4.13 -8.04 -8.11
C LEU A 100 5.24 -7.28 -7.36
N PHE A 101 6.00 -6.44 -8.06
CA PHE A 101 7.04 -5.61 -7.48
C PHE A 101 6.48 -4.66 -6.42
N VAL A 102 5.43 -3.90 -6.72
CA VAL A 102 4.85 -2.96 -5.75
C VAL A 102 4.20 -3.66 -4.55
N ILE A 103 3.66 -4.87 -4.74
CA ILE A 103 3.18 -5.71 -3.64
C ILE A 103 4.34 -6.14 -2.73
N LYS A 104 5.48 -6.53 -3.30
CA LYS A 104 6.69 -6.84 -2.52
C LYS A 104 7.20 -5.63 -1.75
N CYS A 105 7.21 -4.44 -2.37
CA CYS A 105 7.56 -3.20 -1.67
C CYS A 105 6.64 -2.95 -0.48
N ALA A 106 5.33 -3.13 -0.65
CA ALA A 106 4.36 -2.98 0.43
C ALA A 106 4.59 -3.97 1.59
N SER A 107 5.02 -5.22 1.29
CA SER A 107 5.37 -6.19 2.34
C SER A 107 6.61 -5.79 3.14
N GLY A 108 7.54 -5.05 2.52
CA GLY A 108 8.77 -4.57 3.16
C GLY A 108 8.56 -3.57 4.30
N LEU A 109 7.37 -2.95 4.40
CA LEU A 109 7.03 -2.04 5.51
C LEU A 109 7.16 -2.67 6.89
N SER A 110 7.02 -3.98 6.98
CA SER A 110 7.07 -4.72 8.25
C SER A 110 8.41 -4.56 9.00
N ILE A 111 9.50 -4.16 8.32
CA ILE A 111 10.79 -3.84 8.97
C ILE A 111 10.65 -2.72 10.01
N HIS A 112 9.68 -1.84 9.85
CA HIS A 112 9.50 -0.69 10.74
C HIS A 112 9.10 -1.11 12.17
N SER A 113 8.55 -2.32 12.36
CA SER A 113 8.35 -2.89 13.69
C SER A 113 9.67 -3.05 14.43
N CYS A 114 10.70 -3.56 13.76
CA CYS A 114 12.04 -3.69 14.35
C CYS A 114 12.79 -2.35 14.41
N SER A 115 12.61 -1.48 13.41
CA SER A 115 13.19 -0.13 13.42
C SER A 115 12.71 0.73 14.60
N LEU A 116 11.46 0.52 15.03
CA LEU A 116 10.87 1.15 16.21
C LEU A 116 11.20 0.37 17.48
N GLY A 117 10.92 -0.94 17.48
CA GLY A 117 10.92 -1.74 18.70
C GLY A 117 12.31 -2.13 19.21
N ALA A 118 13.28 -2.39 18.33
CA ALA A 118 14.61 -2.85 18.77
C ALA A 118 15.40 -1.80 19.58
N PRO A 119 15.47 -0.51 19.20
CA PRO A 119 16.11 0.50 20.05
C PRO A 119 15.38 0.66 21.39
N ILE A 120 14.05 0.67 21.41
CA ILE A 120 13.26 0.76 22.64
C ILE A 120 13.54 -0.46 23.54
N LEU A 121 13.62 -1.66 22.95
CA LEU A 121 13.96 -2.88 23.69
C LEU A 121 15.33 -2.77 24.38
N LEU A 122 16.33 -2.23 23.68
CA LEU A 122 17.68 -2.05 24.26
C LEU A 122 17.67 -1.02 25.40
N GLU A 123 16.94 0.10 25.24
CA GLU A 123 16.79 1.13 26.27
C GLU A 123 16.13 0.57 27.55
N GLU A 124 14.99 -0.12 27.39
CA GLU A 124 14.23 -0.69 28.50
C GLU A 124 15.01 -1.86 29.19
N ALA A 125 15.67 -2.70 28.39
CA ALA A 125 16.52 -3.76 28.91
C ALA A 125 17.67 -3.19 29.77
N GLN A 126 18.32 -2.13 29.28
CA GLN A 126 19.36 -1.44 30.05
C GLN A 126 18.81 -0.86 31.34
N ALA A 127 17.66 -0.19 31.31
CA ALA A 127 17.01 0.35 32.51
C ALA A 127 16.66 -0.74 33.53
N ALA A 128 16.25 -1.92 33.05
CA ALA A 128 15.94 -3.09 33.88
C ALA A 128 17.18 -3.88 34.35
N GLY A 129 18.40 -3.49 33.92
CA GLY A 129 19.63 -4.23 34.22
C GLY A 129 19.75 -5.57 33.47
N ALA A 130 18.90 -5.79 32.44
CA ALA A 130 18.99 -6.96 31.58
C ALA A 130 20.11 -6.77 30.53
N LYS A 131 20.73 -7.88 30.14
CA LYS A 131 21.75 -7.87 29.08
C LYS A 131 21.31 -8.76 27.94
N PRO A 132 21.57 -8.34 26.68
CA PRO A 132 21.36 -9.22 25.53
C PRO A 132 22.13 -10.54 25.70
N ALA A 133 21.53 -11.64 25.29
CA ALA A 133 22.25 -12.92 25.21
C ALA A 133 23.36 -12.79 24.15
N PRO A 134 24.51 -13.49 24.33
CA PRO A 134 25.54 -13.53 23.31
C PRO A 134 24.95 -14.07 21.99
N VAL A 135 25.11 -13.31 20.93
CA VAL A 135 24.69 -13.74 19.61
C VAL A 135 25.85 -14.44 18.89
N PRO A 136 25.69 -15.67 18.41
CA PRO A 136 26.74 -16.36 17.65
C PRO A 136 27.15 -15.57 16.42
N ALA A 137 28.45 -15.61 16.09
CA ALA A 137 28.93 -15.04 14.83
C ALA A 137 28.26 -15.76 13.65
N ALA A 138 27.64 -14.97 12.77
CA ALA A 138 26.90 -15.48 11.63
C ALA A 138 27.36 -14.79 10.33
N SER A 139 27.23 -15.48 9.21
CA SER A 139 27.41 -14.89 7.89
C SER A 139 26.16 -14.12 7.52
N THR A 140 26.31 -12.85 7.13
CA THR A 140 25.17 -11.94 6.83
C THR A 140 25.36 -11.26 5.44
N PRO A 141 25.41 -12.06 4.36
CA PRO A 141 25.77 -11.56 3.03
C PRO A 141 24.76 -10.56 2.44
N ALA A 142 23.48 -10.61 2.83
CA ALA A 142 22.49 -9.65 2.38
C ALA A 142 22.66 -8.30 3.08
N CYS A 143 22.89 -8.29 4.39
CA CYS A 143 23.23 -7.10 5.15
C CYS A 143 24.49 -6.43 4.61
N ASP A 144 25.52 -7.22 4.30
CA ASP A 144 26.78 -6.70 3.73
C ASP A 144 26.56 -6.08 2.36
N ARG A 145 25.69 -6.69 1.54
CA ARG A 145 25.29 -6.13 0.25
C ARG A 145 24.56 -4.80 0.39
N MET A 146 23.62 -4.70 1.32
CA MET A 146 22.89 -3.45 1.59
C MET A 146 23.84 -2.33 2.04
N ARG A 147 24.84 -2.64 2.84
CA ARG A 147 25.92 -1.70 3.27
C ARG A 147 26.79 -1.28 2.07
N ALA A 148 27.22 -2.23 1.26
CA ALA A 148 28.07 -1.98 0.08
C ALA A 148 27.42 -1.04 -0.95
N VAL A 149 26.08 -1.11 -1.12
CA VAL A 149 25.34 -0.24 -2.04
C VAL A 149 24.77 1.01 -1.36
N SER A 150 25.17 1.32 -0.13
CA SER A 150 24.73 2.49 0.67
C SER A 150 23.21 2.54 0.89
N GLN A 151 22.55 1.38 0.93
CA GLN A 151 21.11 1.24 1.23
C GLN A 151 20.84 0.84 2.69
N TRP A 152 21.88 0.58 3.48
CA TRP A 152 21.75 0.29 4.91
C TRP A 152 21.23 1.52 5.66
N ASN A 153 20.21 1.31 6.49
CA ASN A 153 19.69 2.32 7.41
C ASN A 153 20.22 2.04 8.82
N THR A 154 20.85 3.02 9.45
CA THR A 154 21.37 2.88 10.83
C THR A 154 20.26 2.62 11.86
N ALA A 155 19.01 2.91 11.57
CA ALA A 155 17.87 2.49 12.39
C ALA A 155 17.74 0.96 12.51
N TRP A 156 18.41 0.19 11.65
CA TRP A 156 18.45 -1.26 11.69
C TRP A 156 19.62 -1.83 12.52
N ASP A 157 20.56 -0.98 12.96
CA ASP A 157 21.71 -1.44 13.77
C ASP A 157 21.28 -2.16 15.06
N PRO A 158 20.32 -1.66 15.88
CA PRO A 158 19.82 -2.37 17.03
C PRO A 158 19.17 -3.73 16.71
N PHE A 159 18.45 -3.80 15.60
CA PHE A 159 17.84 -5.06 15.13
C PHE A 159 18.92 -6.06 14.71
N PHE A 160 19.91 -5.61 13.94
CA PHE A 160 21.05 -6.44 13.54
C PHE A 160 21.89 -6.91 14.73
N GLU A 161 22.07 -6.07 15.76
CA GLU A 161 22.78 -6.42 16.98
C GLU A 161 22.07 -7.55 17.75
N LEU A 162 20.75 -7.50 17.83
CA LEU A 162 19.94 -8.45 18.57
C LEU A 162 19.73 -9.78 17.81
N ASP A 163 19.55 -9.73 16.50
CA ASP A 163 19.32 -10.91 15.66
C ASP A 163 19.87 -10.71 14.24
N PRO A 164 21.17 -10.94 14.02
CA PRO A 164 21.79 -10.75 12.71
C PRO A 164 21.29 -11.74 11.65
N LEU A 165 20.88 -12.96 12.03
CA LEU A 165 20.39 -13.95 11.05
C LEU A 165 19.05 -13.58 10.50
N PHE A 166 18.08 -13.29 11.35
CA PHE A 166 16.76 -12.86 10.90
C PHE A 166 16.83 -11.53 10.13
N THR A 167 17.72 -10.61 10.57
CA THR A 167 17.98 -9.37 9.86
C THR A 167 18.51 -9.65 8.44
N ASP A 168 19.44 -10.61 8.30
CA ASP A 168 19.99 -10.95 6.97
C ASP A 168 18.95 -11.58 6.05
N GLU A 169 18.10 -12.47 6.56
CA GLU A 169 16.98 -13.05 5.83
C GLU A 169 16.01 -11.96 5.33
N PHE A 170 15.66 -11.01 6.18
CA PHE A 170 14.83 -9.87 5.79
C PHE A 170 15.52 -9.01 4.73
N MET A 171 16.81 -8.70 4.90
CA MET A 171 17.59 -7.92 3.94
C MET A 171 17.74 -8.64 2.60
N ALA A 172 17.72 -9.96 2.56
CA ALA A 172 17.71 -10.73 1.31
C ALA A 172 16.45 -10.43 0.48
N MET A 173 15.29 -10.25 1.10
CA MET A 173 14.07 -9.79 0.43
C MET A 173 14.25 -8.36 -0.12
N ALA A 174 14.80 -7.45 0.67
CA ALA A 174 15.04 -6.06 0.27
C ALA A 174 16.04 -5.97 -0.91
N VAL A 175 17.12 -6.75 -0.89
CA VAL A 175 18.07 -6.86 -2.01
C VAL A 175 17.36 -7.32 -3.29
N GLY A 176 16.41 -8.25 -3.20
CA GLY A 176 15.59 -8.71 -4.32
C GLY A 176 14.67 -7.62 -4.90
N ILE A 177 14.27 -6.63 -4.08
CA ILE A 177 13.48 -5.47 -4.52
C ILE A 177 14.39 -4.43 -5.18
N TYR A 178 15.34 -3.87 -4.44
CA TYR A 178 16.21 -2.79 -4.90
C TYR A 178 17.12 -3.16 -6.07
N GLY A 179 17.52 -4.44 -6.17
CA GLY A 179 18.38 -4.96 -7.24
C GLY A 179 17.65 -5.48 -8.47
N SER A 180 16.31 -5.50 -8.49
CA SER A 180 15.52 -6.13 -9.55
C SER A 180 15.54 -5.38 -10.89
N GLY A 181 15.71 -4.05 -10.88
CA GLY A 181 15.61 -3.22 -12.07
C GLY A 181 14.20 -3.11 -12.69
N VAL A 182 13.16 -3.63 -12.02
CA VAL A 182 11.78 -3.60 -12.52
C VAL A 182 11.21 -2.18 -12.59
N MET A 183 11.60 -1.33 -11.66
CA MET A 183 11.13 0.05 -11.56
C MET A 183 12.31 1.02 -11.54
N PRO A 184 12.22 2.19 -12.24
CA PRO A 184 13.25 3.23 -12.15
C PRO A 184 13.43 3.72 -10.71
N ALA A 185 14.67 4.09 -10.36
CA ALA A 185 15.01 4.52 -8.99
C ALA A 185 14.11 5.66 -8.50
N LYS A 186 13.81 6.65 -9.35
CA LYS A 186 12.90 7.76 -9.00
C LYS A 186 11.51 7.26 -8.59
N GLU A 187 10.92 6.38 -9.39
CA GLU A 187 9.58 5.83 -9.11
C GLU A 187 9.58 4.94 -7.86
N LEU A 188 10.64 4.15 -7.64
CA LEU A 188 10.81 3.33 -6.44
C LEU A 188 10.83 4.19 -5.18
N GLU A 189 11.58 5.29 -5.19
CA GLU A 189 11.65 6.21 -4.05
C GLU A 189 10.33 6.95 -3.84
N LEU A 190 9.63 7.36 -4.89
CA LEU A 190 8.29 7.95 -4.82
C LEU A 190 7.26 6.95 -4.24
N LEU A 191 7.30 5.69 -4.67
CA LEU A 191 6.48 4.61 -4.11
C LEU A 191 6.76 4.41 -2.62
N SER A 192 8.04 4.44 -2.24
CA SER A 192 8.45 4.31 -0.83
C SER A 192 8.00 5.50 0.01
N VAL A 193 7.99 6.74 -0.54
CA VAL A 193 7.36 7.90 0.11
C VAL A 193 5.88 7.64 0.37
N ALA A 194 5.15 7.10 -0.61
CA ALA A 194 3.72 6.80 -0.44
C ALA A 194 3.48 5.79 0.69
N LEU A 195 4.26 4.72 0.71
CA LEU A 195 4.13 3.66 1.70
C LEU A 195 4.45 4.15 3.12
N ASP A 196 5.55 4.90 3.29
CA ASP A 196 5.97 5.40 4.60
C ASP A 196 5.09 6.55 5.12
N ALA A 197 4.61 7.42 4.22
CA ALA A 197 3.77 8.57 4.56
C ALA A 197 2.27 8.23 4.60
N SER A 198 1.85 7.01 4.23
CA SER A 198 0.44 6.63 4.26
C SER A 198 -0.17 6.87 5.64
N TYR A 199 -1.42 7.33 5.71
CA TYR A 199 -2.08 7.66 6.97
C TYR A 199 -2.24 6.45 7.92
N THR A 200 -2.16 5.24 7.38
CA THR A 200 -2.18 4.00 8.17
C THR A 200 -0.81 3.61 8.73
N HIS A 201 0.27 4.31 8.34
CA HIS A 201 1.64 3.98 8.73
C HIS A 201 2.40 5.14 9.39
N MET A 202 2.41 6.33 8.75
CA MET A 202 2.95 7.59 9.31
C MET A 202 4.41 7.47 9.83
N TYR A 203 5.27 6.74 9.09
CA TYR A 203 6.66 6.52 9.51
C TYR A 203 7.58 7.66 9.07
N ALA A 204 7.68 8.70 9.89
CA ALA A 204 8.42 9.92 9.58
C ALA A 204 9.91 9.71 9.22
N PRO A 205 10.70 8.81 9.88
CA PRO A 205 12.11 8.60 9.51
C PRO A 205 12.27 8.07 8.08
N GLY A 206 11.44 7.11 7.66
CA GLY A 206 11.45 6.56 6.31
C GLY A 206 10.96 7.56 5.28
N THR A 207 9.84 8.25 5.55
CA THR A 207 9.33 9.34 4.69
C THR A 207 10.42 10.37 4.38
N ARG A 208 11.15 10.82 5.40
CA ARG A 208 12.27 11.77 5.22
C ARG A 208 13.38 11.20 4.35
N ARG A 209 13.76 9.95 4.59
CA ARG A 209 14.81 9.26 3.83
C ARG A 209 14.42 9.14 2.37
N HIS A 210 13.20 8.69 2.08
CA HIS A 210 12.72 8.46 0.72
C HIS A 210 12.46 9.76 -0.04
N ILE A 211 11.97 10.83 0.60
CA ILE A 211 11.88 12.17 -0.02
C ILE A 211 13.27 12.65 -0.44
N LYS A 212 14.28 12.53 0.43
CA LYS A 212 15.65 12.92 0.11
C LYS A 212 16.21 12.10 -1.07
N ALA A 213 15.95 10.80 -1.10
CA ALA A 213 16.40 9.90 -2.17
C ALA A 213 15.66 10.16 -3.49
N ALA A 214 14.35 10.42 -3.45
CA ALA A 214 13.53 10.78 -4.61
C ALA A 214 14.04 12.07 -5.27
N LEU A 215 14.28 13.12 -4.48
CA LEU A 215 14.87 14.37 -4.98
C LEU A 215 16.24 14.13 -5.63
N LYS A 216 17.11 13.31 -5.01
CA LYS A 216 18.41 12.93 -5.57
C LYS A 216 18.27 12.14 -6.88
N ALA A 217 17.21 11.33 -7.02
CA ALA A 217 16.89 10.59 -8.23
C ALA A 217 16.17 11.43 -9.31
N GLY A 218 16.00 12.74 -9.07
CA GLY A 218 15.41 13.70 -10.02
C GLY A 218 13.88 13.83 -9.94
N ALA A 219 13.27 13.44 -8.81
CA ALA A 219 11.87 13.77 -8.58
C ALA A 219 11.69 15.27 -8.32
N THR A 220 10.57 15.82 -8.80
CA THR A 220 10.20 17.21 -8.51
C THR A 220 9.39 17.30 -7.22
N MET A 221 9.27 18.52 -6.67
CA MET A 221 8.41 18.76 -5.51
C MET A 221 6.94 18.46 -5.83
N GLU A 222 6.52 18.75 -7.06
CA GLU A 222 5.17 18.49 -7.55
C GLU A 222 4.90 16.98 -7.58
N GLU A 223 5.82 16.16 -8.10
CA GLU A 223 5.70 14.70 -8.11
C GLU A 223 5.61 14.12 -6.69
N ILE A 224 6.45 14.62 -5.76
CA ILE A 224 6.39 14.18 -4.35
C ILE A 224 5.08 14.60 -3.70
N MET A 225 4.62 15.83 -3.93
CA MET A 225 3.34 16.30 -3.40
C MET A 225 2.17 15.49 -3.95
N GLU A 226 2.26 15.10 -5.23
CA GLU A 226 1.23 14.27 -5.86
C GLU A 226 1.13 12.89 -5.23
N VAL A 227 2.26 12.28 -4.89
CA VAL A 227 2.30 11.02 -4.13
C VAL A 227 1.68 11.19 -2.74
N LEU A 228 1.95 12.30 -2.05
CA LEU A 228 1.33 12.58 -0.75
C LEU A 228 -0.19 12.78 -0.86
N LYS A 229 -0.67 13.38 -1.96
CA LYS A 229 -2.12 13.47 -2.23
C LYS A 229 -2.74 12.08 -2.41
N LEU A 230 -2.05 11.15 -3.08
CA LEU A 230 -2.53 9.76 -3.20
C LEU A 230 -2.69 9.09 -1.82
N CYS A 231 -1.84 9.42 -0.84
CA CYS A 231 -2.01 8.96 0.54
C CYS A 231 -3.29 9.55 1.18
N VAL A 232 -3.54 10.86 0.99
CA VAL A 232 -4.75 11.53 1.51
C VAL A 232 -6.02 10.94 0.90
N VAL A 233 -5.98 10.67 -0.41
CA VAL A 233 -7.11 10.11 -1.17
C VAL A 233 -7.56 8.74 -0.62
N GLN A 234 -6.68 7.97 0.00
CA GLN A 234 -7.07 6.72 0.66
C GLN A 234 -8.16 6.91 1.74
N GLY A 235 -8.35 8.13 2.25
CA GLY A 235 -9.41 8.44 3.21
C GLY A 235 -10.83 8.14 2.70
N VAL A 236 -11.06 8.14 1.39
CA VAL A 236 -12.37 7.78 0.80
C VAL A 236 -12.75 6.31 1.03
N GLN A 237 -11.78 5.45 1.38
CA GLN A 237 -12.06 4.05 1.70
C GLN A 237 -12.99 3.90 2.92
N ALA A 238 -13.03 4.90 3.81
CA ALA A 238 -14.00 4.94 4.89
C ALA A 238 -15.44 5.02 4.37
N CYS A 239 -15.67 5.80 3.30
CA CYS A 239 -16.97 5.88 2.64
C CYS A 239 -17.30 4.61 1.86
N ASN A 240 -16.33 4.08 1.10
CA ASN A 240 -16.49 2.83 0.35
C ASN A 240 -16.88 1.66 1.27
N LEU A 241 -16.34 1.61 2.49
CA LEU A 241 -16.68 0.60 3.49
C LEU A 241 -17.98 0.94 4.25
N GLY A 242 -18.09 2.16 4.76
CA GLY A 242 -19.13 2.51 5.74
C GLY A 242 -20.50 2.79 5.14
N VAL A 243 -20.55 3.37 3.92
CA VAL A 243 -21.83 3.74 3.30
C VAL A 243 -22.69 2.51 2.95
N PRO A 244 -22.16 1.44 2.32
CA PRO A 244 -22.93 0.23 2.08
C PRO A 244 -23.41 -0.43 3.36
N ILE A 245 -22.55 -0.53 4.37
CA ILE A 245 -22.92 -1.10 5.68
C ILE A 245 -24.04 -0.31 6.33
N LEU A 246 -23.96 1.03 6.29
CA LEU A 246 -25.02 1.88 6.83
C LEU A 246 -26.35 1.66 6.07
N ALA A 247 -26.31 1.51 4.75
CA ALA A 247 -27.50 1.23 3.96
C ALA A 247 -28.16 -0.10 4.36
N GLU A 248 -27.35 -1.16 4.49
CA GLU A 248 -27.81 -2.48 4.92
C GLU A 248 -28.45 -2.45 6.32
N GLU A 249 -27.83 -1.76 7.28
CA GLU A 249 -28.34 -1.66 8.65
C GLU A 249 -29.64 -0.82 8.73
N LEU A 250 -29.79 0.20 7.89
CA LEU A 250 -31.04 0.96 7.80
C LEU A 250 -32.19 0.10 7.26
N GLU A 251 -31.95 -0.70 6.22
CA GLU A 251 -32.93 -1.64 5.68
C GLU A 251 -33.36 -2.69 6.72
N HIS A 252 -32.42 -3.22 7.49
CA HIS A 252 -32.71 -4.17 8.57
C HIS A 252 -33.54 -3.53 9.69
N ALA A 253 -33.26 -2.28 10.06
CA ALA A 253 -34.00 -1.55 11.09
C ALA A 253 -35.46 -1.30 10.67
N GLU A 254 -35.71 -0.97 9.42
CA GLU A 254 -37.06 -0.78 8.87
C GLU A 254 -37.85 -2.10 8.87
N GLN A 255 -37.25 -3.21 8.42
CA GLN A 255 -37.89 -4.52 8.40
C GLN A 255 -38.28 -5.01 9.81
N THR A 256 -37.44 -4.78 10.82
CA THR A 256 -37.72 -5.16 12.21
C THR A 256 -38.83 -4.31 12.81
N SER A 257 -38.88 -3.01 12.48
CA SER A 257 -39.95 -2.10 12.93
C SER A 257 -41.33 -2.49 12.36
N ASP A 258 -41.36 -2.91 11.09
CA ASP A 258 -42.61 -3.32 10.43
C ASP A 258 -43.08 -4.70 10.97
N ALA A 259 -42.16 -5.63 11.27
CA ALA A 259 -42.52 -6.92 11.89
C ALA A 259 -43.14 -6.76 13.30
N ASP A 260 -42.59 -5.84 14.11
CA ASP A 260 -43.13 -5.53 15.43
C ASP A 260 -44.49 -4.81 15.37
N SER A 261 -44.74 -4.03 14.34
CA SER A 261 -46.01 -3.32 14.13
C SER A 261 -47.13 -4.29 13.70
N THR A 262 -46.83 -5.28 12.90
CA THR A 262 -47.80 -6.29 12.42
C THR A 262 -48.06 -7.39 13.40
N GLY A 263 -47.18 -7.64 14.38
CA GLY A 263 -47.38 -8.64 15.44
C GLY A 263 -48.26 -8.19 16.63
N ARG A 264 -48.66 -6.90 16.65
CA ARG A 264 -49.51 -6.32 17.72
C ARG A 264 -50.97 -6.06 17.30
N ALA A 265 -51.36 -6.48 16.11
CA ALA A 265 -52.76 -6.43 15.65
C ALA A 265 -53.42 -7.82 15.75
#